data_c4b8b8eef36ab3761737b76a2c6cff42
#
_entry.id   c4b8b8eef36ab3761737b76a2c6cff42
#
_cell.length_a   1.000
_cell.length_b   1.000
_cell.length_c   1.000
_cell.angle_alpha   90.00
_cell.angle_beta   90.00
_cell.angle_gamma   90.00
#
_symmetry.space_group_name_H-M   'P 1'
#
loop_
_entity.id
_entity.type
_entity.pdbx_description
1 polymer ?
#
loop_
_entity_poly.entity_id
_entity_poly.type
_entity_poly.pdbx_seq_one_letter_code
_entity_poly.pdbx_strand_id
1 'polypeptide(L)'
;MPLNILPRSLLLMAFLLAPGFAAGTTPASMDGEPAPGSAQRIALWPAGLAPGDKALAQAPQIVERSTDPALPDRYITHVSEPWLVVYRPARPNGTALLVAPGGGYQRVVLDKEGSALVPAFVEQGGITLFVLRYRLPGEGREDRDAALADAQRALRLIRANAEHWQLDPRRIGVIGFSAGGHLAARLGNGFDQPAYPATDAVDRVSARPDFQLLVYPVIDMAGADAHPGSRERLLGPQPEPALQRRYSMQYQVRADTPPTFLVHAGDDAAVPVGNSLAFYAGLRQAGVPTELHVFPHGGHGFGTRGTTGLTTAAWPRLALDWIAAQAKERAP
;
A
#
# COMPACT_ATOMS: atom_id res chain seq x y z
N MET A 1 32.91 -56.80 -43.23
CA MET A 1 33.04 -55.92 -42.05
C MET A 1 31.87 -54.97 -42.07
N PRO A 2 30.93 -55.07 -41.18
CA PRO A 2 29.76 -54.19 -41.18
C PRO A 2 29.98 -52.95 -40.33
N LEU A 3 29.48 -51.81 -40.85
CA LEU A 3 29.43 -50.49 -40.18
C LEU A 3 28.38 -50.53 -39.08
N ASN A 4 28.78 -50.18 -37.86
CA ASN A 4 27.87 -49.91 -36.73
C ASN A 4 27.35 -48.49 -36.83
N ILE A 5 26.01 -48.36 -36.97
CA ILE A 5 25.26 -47.11 -36.88
C ILE A 5 24.72 -47.01 -35.44
N LEU A 6 25.19 -46.03 -34.67
CA LEU A 6 24.67 -45.68 -33.36
C LEU A 6 23.39 -44.83 -33.50
N PRO A 7 22.35 -45.04 -32.71
CA PRO A 7 21.13 -44.22 -32.77
C PRO A 7 21.30 -42.87 -32.05
N ARG A 8 20.88 -41.81 -32.74
CA ARG A 8 20.74 -40.47 -32.17
C ARG A 8 19.62 -40.45 -31.14
N SER A 9 19.97 -40.24 -29.87
CA SER A 9 19.00 -39.98 -28.80
C SER A 9 18.35 -38.61 -29.02
N LEU A 10 17.04 -38.63 -29.24
CA LEU A 10 16.19 -37.45 -29.28
C LEU A 10 15.96 -36.97 -27.84
N LEU A 11 16.57 -35.84 -27.49
CA LEU A 11 16.31 -35.15 -26.20
C LEU A 11 14.96 -34.42 -26.32
N LEU A 12 13.94 -34.99 -25.71
CA LEU A 12 12.61 -34.37 -25.60
C LEU A 12 12.69 -33.27 -24.54
N MET A 13 12.79 -32.00 -24.96
CA MET A 13 12.63 -30.85 -24.10
C MET A 13 11.12 -30.74 -23.71
N ALA A 14 10.80 -31.13 -22.50
CA ALA A 14 9.48 -30.86 -21.93
C ALA A 14 9.39 -29.35 -21.60
N PHE A 15 8.67 -28.62 -22.43
CA PHE A 15 8.20 -27.28 -22.07
C PHE A 15 7.16 -27.41 -20.93
N LEU A 16 7.58 -27.07 -19.72
CA LEU A 16 6.66 -26.80 -18.62
C LEU A 16 5.89 -25.53 -18.95
N LEU A 17 4.69 -25.67 -19.49
CA LEU A 17 3.69 -24.60 -19.55
C LEU A 17 3.39 -24.15 -18.13
N ALA A 18 3.78 -22.93 -17.80
CA ALA A 18 3.29 -22.23 -16.62
C ALA A 18 1.75 -22.17 -16.70
N PRO A 19 1.00 -22.37 -15.60
CA PRO A 19 -0.44 -22.25 -15.63
C PRO A 19 -0.78 -20.80 -15.98
N GLY A 20 -1.39 -20.62 -17.15
CA GLY A 20 -1.95 -19.36 -17.58
C GLY A 20 -2.95 -18.88 -16.52
N PHE A 21 -2.87 -17.60 -16.19
CA PHE A 21 -3.92 -16.93 -15.42
C PHE A 21 -5.25 -17.19 -16.12
N ALA A 22 -6.08 -18.02 -15.52
CA ALA A 22 -7.48 -18.10 -15.92
C ALA A 22 -8.07 -16.69 -15.71
N ALA A 23 -8.54 -16.10 -16.80
CA ALA A 23 -9.35 -14.87 -16.75
C ALA A 23 -10.56 -15.19 -15.87
N GLY A 24 -10.48 -14.82 -14.59
CA GLY A 24 -11.57 -14.99 -13.65
C GLY A 24 -12.78 -14.24 -14.18
N THR A 25 -13.90 -14.94 -14.29
CA THR A 25 -15.22 -14.38 -14.56
C THR A 25 -15.42 -13.17 -13.67
N THR A 26 -15.64 -12.03 -14.29
CA THR A 26 -15.97 -10.75 -13.63
C THR A 26 -17.15 -10.98 -12.68
N PRO A 27 -16.97 -10.81 -11.35
CA PRO A 27 -18.13 -10.77 -10.46
C PRO A 27 -18.95 -9.52 -10.83
N ALA A 28 -20.27 -9.61 -10.66
CA ALA A 28 -21.23 -8.56 -10.95
C ALA A 28 -20.69 -7.19 -10.48
N SER A 29 -20.85 -6.18 -11.34
CA SER A 29 -20.48 -4.80 -11.09
C SER A 29 -20.94 -4.35 -9.71
N MET A 30 -20.02 -4.11 -8.80
CA MET A 30 -20.29 -3.22 -7.67
C MET A 30 -20.28 -1.81 -8.27
N ASP A 31 -21.47 -1.30 -8.59
CA ASP A 31 -21.65 0.04 -9.14
C ASP A 31 -20.97 1.07 -8.25
N GLY A 32 -19.91 1.69 -8.74
CA GLY A 32 -19.26 2.80 -8.03
C GLY A 32 -17.75 2.83 -8.00
N GLU A 33 -17.00 1.86 -8.52
CA GLU A 33 -15.54 1.95 -8.74
C GLU A 33 -15.16 1.73 -10.19
N PRO A 34 -14.07 2.31 -10.56
CA PRO A 34 -13.88 3.64 -11.10
C PRO A 34 -14.35 3.71 -12.54
N ALA A 35 -14.95 4.76 -12.93
CA ALA A 35 -14.76 5.18 -14.31
C ALA A 35 -13.30 5.67 -14.35
N PRO A 36 -12.61 5.55 -15.39
CA PRO A 36 -12.80 5.03 -16.72
C PRO A 36 -11.68 4.07 -17.19
N GLY A 37 -12.00 3.17 -18.06
CA GLY A 37 -11.13 2.69 -19.15
C GLY A 37 -9.80 1.99 -18.88
N SER A 38 -9.17 2.09 -17.73
CA SER A 38 -7.84 1.54 -17.45
C SER A 38 -7.67 0.90 -16.07
N ALA A 39 -8.67 0.88 -15.22
CA ALA A 39 -8.55 0.28 -13.89
C ALA A 39 -8.93 -1.20 -13.91
N GLN A 40 -7.98 -2.04 -13.54
CA GLN A 40 -8.17 -3.47 -13.38
C GLN A 40 -8.30 -3.81 -11.89
N ARG A 41 -9.24 -4.71 -11.54
CA ARG A 41 -9.37 -5.26 -10.20
C ARG A 41 -8.61 -6.58 -10.10
N ILE A 42 -7.83 -6.75 -9.01
CA ILE A 42 -7.08 -7.98 -8.72
C ILE A 42 -7.43 -8.43 -7.30
N ALA A 43 -8.00 -9.63 -7.18
CA ALA A 43 -8.20 -10.26 -5.88
C ALA A 43 -6.86 -10.57 -5.21
N LEU A 44 -6.74 -10.34 -3.90
CA LEU A 44 -5.51 -10.65 -3.16
C LEU A 44 -5.38 -12.15 -2.87
N TRP A 45 -6.46 -12.81 -2.57
CA TRP A 45 -6.49 -14.19 -2.13
C TRP A 45 -7.17 -15.09 -3.17
N PRO A 46 -6.60 -16.26 -3.50
CA PRO A 46 -7.14 -17.13 -4.54
C PRO A 46 -8.59 -17.59 -4.31
N ALA A 47 -8.96 -17.76 -3.03
CA ALA A 47 -10.32 -18.15 -2.64
C ALA A 47 -11.24 -16.95 -2.34
N GLY A 48 -10.80 -15.70 -2.62
CA GLY A 48 -11.51 -14.47 -2.26
C GLY A 48 -11.23 -14.04 -0.82
N LEU A 49 -11.38 -14.93 0.15
CA LEU A 49 -11.09 -14.68 1.56
C LEU A 49 -9.63 -14.98 1.90
N ALA A 50 -9.09 -14.25 2.87
CA ALA A 50 -7.78 -14.56 3.44
C ALA A 50 -7.80 -15.86 4.25
N PRO A 51 -6.64 -16.54 4.42
CA PRO A 51 -6.56 -17.77 5.20
C PRO A 51 -7.07 -17.58 6.63
N GLY A 52 -8.02 -18.43 7.03
CA GLY A 52 -8.61 -18.39 8.37
C GLY A 52 -9.64 -17.28 8.60
N ASP A 53 -9.88 -16.39 7.62
CA ASP A 53 -10.92 -15.35 7.72
C ASP A 53 -12.31 -15.89 7.34
N LYS A 54 -13.32 -15.14 7.74
CA LYS A 54 -14.73 -15.41 7.44
C LYS A 54 -15.33 -14.21 6.73
N ALA A 55 -16.29 -14.47 5.83
CA ALA A 55 -17.07 -13.40 5.24
C ALA A 55 -17.81 -12.62 6.34
N LEU A 56 -17.83 -11.31 6.20
CA LEU A 56 -18.62 -10.47 7.10
C LEU A 56 -20.11 -10.66 6.83
N ALA A 57 -20.92 -10.50 7.86
CA ALA A 57 -22.38 -10.55 7.71
C ALA A 57 -22.92 -9.42 6.81
N GLN A 58 -22.21 -8.30 6.75
CA GLN A 58 -22.55 -7.16 5.91
C GLN A 58 -21.69 -7.16 4.65
N ALA A 59 -22.35 -6.89 3.52
CA ALA A 59 -21.65 -6.67 2.25
C ALA A 59 -20.84 -5.36 2.30
N PRO A 60 -19.78 -5.23 1.47
CA PRO A 60 -19.06 -3.98 1.33
C PRO A 60 -19.99 -2.82 1.00
N GLN A 61 -19.80 -1.68 1.67
CA GLN A 61 -20.61 -0.48 1.49
C GLN A 61 -19.72 0.67 1.01
N ILE A 62 -20.10 1.27 -0.13
CA ILE A 62 -19.47 2.50 -0.63
C ILE A 62 -20.37 3.68 -0.28
N VAL A 63 -19.77 4.68 0.35
CA VAL A 63 -20.46 5.90 0.76
C VAL A 63 -19.80 7.10 0.09
N GLU A 64 -20.62 7.93 -0.58
CA GLU A 64 -20.19 9.21 -1.15
C GLU A 64 -20.35 10.32 -0.10
N ARG A 65 -19.34 11.16 0.07
CA ARG A 65 -19.34 12.30 1.00
C ARG A 65 -19.39 13.66 0.28
N SER A 66 -19.05 13.66 -1.00
CA SER A 66 -19.08 14.88 -1.81
C SER A 66 -20.48 15.14 -2.34
N THR A 67 -20.85 16.41 -2.41
CA THR A 67 -22.04 16.87 -3.15
C THR A 67 -21.69 17.31 -4.59
N ASP A 68 -20.40 17.41 -4.91
CA ASP A 68 -19.90 17.75 -6.25
C ASP A 68 -19.56 16.48 -7.02
N PRO A 69 -20.31 16.11 -8.07
CA PRO A 69 -20.05 14.92 -8.87
C PRO A 69 -18.70 14.96 -9.62
N ALA A 70 -18.12 16.16 -9.83
CA ALA A 70 -16.80 16.30 -10.45
C ALA A 70 -15.66 16.00 -9.47
N LEU A 71 -15.93 16.00 -8.16
CA LEU A 71 -14.95 15.76 -7.09
C LEU A 71 -15.45 14.69 -6.12
N PRO A 72 -15.62 13.42 -6.56
CA PRO A 72 -16.08 12.35 -5.68
C PRO A 72 -15.13 12.17 -4.49
N ASP A 73 -15.68 11.91 -3.30
CA ASP A 73 -14.95 11.64 -2.06
C ASP A 73 -15.53 10.43 -1.35
N ARG A 74 -15.43 9.28 -2.00
CA ARG A 74 -15.99 8.00 -1.55
C ARG A 74 -15.06 7.29 -0.58
N TYR A 75 -15.67 6.47 0.25
CA TYR A 75 -14.97 5.47 1.05
C TYR A 75 -15.72 4.15 1.04
N ILE A 76 -15.03 3.06 1.42
CA ILE A 76 -15.60 1.72 1.56
C ILE A 76 -15.42 1.18 2.97
N THR A 77 -16.40 0.39 3.42
CA THR A 77 -16.38 -0.40 4.66
C THR A 77 -16.76 -1.85 4.37
N HIS A 78 -16.64 -2.73 5.36
CA HIS A 78 -17.03 -4.14 5.31
C HIS A 78 -16.35 -4.94 4.19
N VAL A 79 -15.05 -4.68 3.98
CA VAL A 79 -14.24 -5.43 3.01
C VAL A 79 -13.98 -6.83 3.54
N SER A 80 -14.65 -7.85 2.99
CA SER A 80 -14.38 -9.26 3.29
C SER A 80 -13.29 -9.84 2.39
N GLU A 81 -13.39 -9.57 1.10
CA GLU A 81 -12.48 -10.03 0.06
C GLU A 81 -11.62 -8.85 -0.40
N PRO A 82 -10.41 -8.68 0.14
CA PRO A 82 -9.57 -7.54 -0.22
C PRO A 82 -9.06 -7.64 -1.65
N TRP A 83 -8.85 -6.46 -2.29
CA TRP A 83 -8.40 -6.39 -3.67
C TRP A 83 -7.55 -5.16 -3.96
N LEU A 84 -6.88 -5.17 -5.10
CA LEU A 84 -6.18 -4.04 -5.69
C LEU A 84 -6.99 -3.44 -6.84
N VAL A 85 -6.96 -2.12 -6.95
CA VAL A 85 -7.37 -1.37 -8.15
C VAL A 85 -6.09 -0.85 -8.80
N VAL A 86 -5.88 -1.18 -10.08
CA VAL A 86 -4.64 -0.90 -10.79
C VAL A 86 -4.82 0.24 -11.77
N TYR A 87 -3.97 1.26 -11.67
CA TYR A 87 -3.86 2.35 -12.63
C TYR A 87 -2.50 2.28 -13.32
N ARG A 88 -2.51 2.04 -14.63
CA ARG A 88 -1.30 1.91 -15.43
C ARG A 88 -1.05 3.15 -16.28
N PRO A 89 0.17 3.68 -16.32
CA PRO A 89 0.53 4.75 -17.25
C PRO A 89 0.61 4.21 -18.70
N ALA A 90 0.39 5.08 -19.67
CA ALA A 90 0.59 4.74 -21.08
C ALA A 90 2.05 4.35 -21.39
N ARG A 91 3.00 4.89 -20.62
CA ARG A 91 4.43 4.58 -20.70
C ARG A 91 4.97 4.29 -19.30
N PRO A 92 4.96 3.03 -18.86
CA PRO A 92 5.50 2.65 -17.55
C PRO A 92 7.00 2.95 -17.45
N ASN A 93 7.43 3.53 -16.33
CA ASN A 93 8.86 3.75 -16.05
C ASN A 93 9.51 2.62 -15.25
N GLY A 94 8.80 1.51 -15.05
CA GLY A 94 9.23 0.35 -14.28
C GLY A 94 9.02 0.46 -12.77
N THR A 95 8.53 1.59 -12.27
CA THR A 95 8.23 1.78 -10.84
C THR A 95 6.77 1.46 -10.52
N ALA A 96 6.52 0.87 -9.36
CA ALA A 96 5.19 0.68 -8.81
C ALA A 96 5.07 1.26 -7.40
N LEU A 97 3.86 1.68 -7.04
CA LEU A 97 3.46 2.03 -5.70
C LEU A 97 2.24 1.21 -5.27
N LEU A 98 2.39 0.46 -4.17
CA LEU A 98 1.26 -0.02 -3.41
C LEU A 98 0.70 1.17 -2.63
N VAL A 99 -0.55 1.55 -2.88
CA VAL A 99 -1.21 2.67 -2.21
C VAL A 99 -2.06 2.13 -1.06
N ALA A 100 -1.80 2.57 0.16
CA ALA A 100 -2.59 2.29 1.35
C ALA A 100 -3.35 3.57 1.76
N PRO A 101 -4.62 3.73 1.35
CA PRO A 101 -5.43 4.89 1.73
C PRO A 101 -5.73 4.91 3.22
N GLY A 102 -6.00 6.10 3.76
CA GLY A 102 -6.41 6.30 5.14
C GLY A 102 -7.90 6.04 5.39
N GLY A 103 -8.36 6.54 6.52
CA GLY A 103 -9.75 6.44 6.97
C GLY A 103 -9.87 5.98 8.42
N GLY A 104 -8.82 6.17 9.24
CA GLY A 104 -8.82 5.94 10.69
C GLY A 104 -9.02 4.48 11.09
N TYR A 105 -8.72 3.52 10.22
CA TYR A 105 -9.08 2.10 10.39
C TYR A 105 -10.60 1.84 10.52
N GLN A 106 -11.44 2.84 10.23
CA GLN A 106 -12.89 2.71 10.22
C GLN A 106 -13.46 2.54 8.82
N ARG A 107 -12.70 2.96 7.81
CA ARG A 107 -13.03 2.93 6.39
C ARG A 107 -11.76 2.96 5.55
N VAL A 108 -11.87 2.68 4.28
CA VAL A 108 -10.80 2.88 3.29
C VAL A 108 -11.25 3.97 2.31
N VAL A 109 -10.51 5.09 2.25
CA VAL A 109 -10.79 6.20 1.33
C VAL A 109 -10.49 5.78 -0.09
N LEU A 110 -11.42 6.00 -1.03
CA LEU A 110 -11.29 5.53 -2.41
C LEU A 110 -10.69 6.58 -3.35
N ASP A 111 -11.18 7.81 -3.27
CA ASP A 111 -10.86 8.84 -4.26
C ASP A 111 -9.70 9.73 -3.82
N LYS A 112 -9.86 10.45 -2.74
CA LYS A 112 -8.92 11.50 -2.29
C LYS A 112 -7.49 11.00 -2.07
N GLU A 113 -7.35 9.76 -1.59
CA GLU A 113 -6.08 9.09 -1.31
C GLU A 113 -5.88 7.84 -2.19
N GLY A 114 -6.62 7.75 -3.27
CA GLY A 114 -6.58 6.68 -4.27
C GLY A 114 -6.57 7.24 -5.68
N SER A 115 -7.74 7.32 -6.34
CA SER A 115 -7.84 7.74 -7.75
C SER A 115 -7.32 9.16 -8.01
N ALA A 116 -7.36 10.06 -7.03
CA ALA A 116 -6.82 11.42 -7.16
C ALA A 116 -5.30 11.49 -7.31
N LEU A 117 -4.59 10.40 -7.09
CA LEU A 117 -3.14 10.30 -7.31
C LEU A 117 -2.78 10.11 -8.79
N VAL A 118 -3.75 9.68 -9.62
CA VAL A 118 -3.51 9.30 -11.02
C VAL A 118 -2.85 10.41 -11.83
N PRO A 119 -3.32 11.67 -11.84
CA PRO A 119 -2.69 12.72 -12.66
C PRO A 119 -1.21 12.94 -12.33
N ALA A 120 -0.84 12.93 -11.05
CA ALA A 120 0.53 13.18 -10.65
C ALA A 120 1.44 11.95 -10.82
N PHE A 121 1.04 10.81 -10.28
CA PHE A 121 1.93 9.64 -10.19
C PHE A 121 1.87 8.75 -11.43
N VAL A 122 0.68 8.60 -12.05
CA VAL A 122 0.52 7.73 -13.23
C VAL A 122 0.82 8.51 -14.51
N GLU A 123 0.10 9.62 -14.76
CA GLU A 123 0.19 10.33 -16.03
C GLU A 123 1.50 11.12 -16.17
N GLN A 124 1.88 11.86 -15.13
CA GLN A 124 3.11 12.65 -15.13
C GLN A 124 4.33 11.82 -14.70
N GLY A 125 4.17 10.98 -13.65
CA GLY A 125 5.27 10.21 -13.06
C GLY A 125 5.60 8.90 -13.78
N GLY A 126 4.72 8.37 -14.64
CA GLY A 126 4.93 7.09 -15.30
C GLY A 126 4.92 5.89 -14.36
N ILE A 127 4.36 6.02 -13.16
CA ILE A 127 4.34 5.02 -12.09
C ILE A 127 3.04 4.22 -12.14
N THR A 128 3.10 2.90 -12.04
CA THR A 128 1.91 2.06 -11.88
C THR A 128 1.44 2.10 -10.43
N LEU A 129 0.17 2.46 -10.19
CA LEU A 129 -0.43 2.44 -8.86
C LEU A 129 -1.27 1.19 -8.66
N PHE A 130 -1.12 0.57 -7.51
CA PHE A 130 -1.92 -0.54 -7.00
C PHE A 130 -2.61 -0.09 -5.72
N VAL A 131 -3.87 0.35 -5.82
CA VAL A 131 -4.60 0.94 -4.70
C VAL A 131 -5.33 -0.15 -3.93
N LEU A 132 -4.94 -0.35 -2.68
CA LEU A 132 -5.39 -1.45 -1.83
C LEU A 132 -6.76 -1.13 -1.19
N ARG A 133 -7.66 -2.10 -1.28
CA ARG A 133 -8.89 -2.18 -0.50
C ARG A 133 -8.69 -3.25 0.55
N TYR A 134 -8.16 -2.85 1.68
CA TYR A 134 -7.76 -3.76 2.76
C TYR A 134 -8.89 -3.99 3.76
N ARG A 135 -8.83 -5.12 4.44
CA ARG A 135 -9.72 -5.46 5.54
C ARG A 135 -9.47 -4.54 6.73
N LEU A 136 -10.56 -4.11 7.35
CA LEU A 136 -10.52 -3.21 8.50
C LEU A 136 -10.52 -4.01 9.81
N PRO A 137 -9.78 -3.57 10.85
CA PRO A 137 -9.91 -4.14 12.19
C PRO A 137 -11.27 -3.80 12.77
N GLY A 138 -11.76 -4.63 13.67
CA GLY A 138 -13.15 -4.57 14.11
C GLY A 138 -14.07 -5.14 13.02
N GLU A 139 -15.26 -4.62 12.83
CA GLU A 139 -16.24 -5.16 11.86
C GLU A 139 -16.51 -6.67 12.06
N GLY A 140 -16.42 -7.16 13.30
CA GLY A 140 -16.57 -8.60 13.60
C GLY A 140 -15.28 -9.42 13.41
N ARG A 141 -14.13 -8.79 13.15
CA ARG A 141 -12.80 -9.43 13.13
C ARG A 141 -12.07 -9.22 14.43
N GLU A 142 -11.52 -10.30 14.95
CA GLU A 142 -10.61 -10.27 16.10
C GLU A 142 -9.16 -9.99 15.67
N ASP A 143 -8.82 -10.33 14.42
CA ASP A 143 -7.48 -10.13 13.87
C ASP A 143 -7.22 -8.66 13.52
N ARG A 144 -6.44 -8.00 14.37
CA ARG A 144 -5.98 -6.62 14.17
C ARG A 144 -4.91 -6.49 13.10
N ASP A 145 -4.29 -7.59 12.68
CA ASP A 145 -3.22 -7.63 11.69
C ASP A 145 -3.74 -7.96 10.27
N ALA A 146 -5.05 -8.14 10.10
CA ALA A 146 -5.68 -8.43 8.81
C ALA A 146 -5.27 -7.43 7.71
N ALA A 147 -5.24 -6.12 8.02
CA ALA A 147 -4.79 -5.10 7.08
C ALA A 147 -3.30 -5.27 6.70
N LEU A 148 -2.44 -5.65 7.66
CA LEU A 148 -1.01 -5.92 7.40
C LEU A 148 -0.84 -7.17 6.53
N ALA A 149 -1.61 -8.22 6.80
CA ALA A 149 -1.64 -9.42 5.97
C ALA A 149 -1.98 -9.09 4.51
N ASP A 150 -3.00 -8.25 4.29
CA ASP A 150 -3.39 -7.79 2.96
C ASP A 150 -2.30 -6.95 2.30
N ALA A 151 -1.64 -6.06 3.03
CA ALA A 151 -0.55 -5.23 2.49
C ALA A 151 0.68 -6.08 2.13
N GLN A 152 1.06 -7.06 2.97
CA GLN A 152 2.14 -8.01 2.66
C GLN A 152 1.81 -8.84 1.42
N ARG A 153 0.58 -9.39 1.35
CA ARG A 153 0.13 -10.18 0.20
C ARG A 153 0.09 -9.34 -1.08
N ALA A 154 -0.42 -8.12 -1.01
CA ALA A 154 -0.48 -7.19 -2.13
C ALA A 154 0.91 -6.92 -2.72
N LEU A 155 1.89 -6.59 -1.87
CA LEU A 155 3.25 -6.29 -2.32
C LEU A 155 3.94 -7.52 -2.93
N ARG A 156 3.71 -8.71 -2.36
CA ARG A 156 4.18 -9.97 -2.92
C ARG A 156 3.56 -10.26 -4.29
N LEU A 157 2.24 -10.05 -4.45
CA LEU A 157 1.54 -10.20 -5.74
C LEU A 157 2.12 -9.28 -6.81
N ILE A 158 2.34 -8.00 -6.49
CA ILE A 158 2.93 -7.04 -7.42
C ILE A 158 4.32 -7.50 -7.82
N ARG A 159 5.17 -7.90 -6.88
CA ARG A 159 6.56 -8.32 -7.13
C ARG A 159 6.63 -9.63 -7.90
N ALA A 160 5.81 -10.62 -7.57
CA ALA A 160 5.77 -11.90 -8.26
C ALA A 160 5.31 -11.78 -9.72
N ASN A 161 4.52 -10.75 -10.04
CA ASN A 161 4.01 -10.49 -11.39
C ASN A 161 4.65 -9.25 -12.05
N ALA A 162 5.84 -8.84 -11.59
CA ALA A 162 6.50 -7.61 -12.06
C ALA A 162 6.68 -7.58 -13.59
N GLU A 163 7.06 -8.69 -14.20
CA GLU A 163 7.21 -8.82 -15.66
C GLU A 163 5.90 -8.54 -16.40
N HIS A 164 4.79 -9.14 -15.95
CA HIS A 164 3.46 -8.91 -16.53
C HIS A 164 3.07 -7.42 -16.52
N TRP A 165 3.46 -6.70 -15.46
CA TRP A 165 3.17 -5.28 -15.29
C TRP A 165 4.22 -4.36 -15.89
N GLN A 166 5.30 -4.89 -16.50
CA GLN A 166 6.44 -4.13 -17.01
C GLN A 166 7.13 -3.32 -15.91
N LEU A 167 7.33 -3.94 -14.75
CA LEU A 167 7.95 -3.34 -13.56
C LEU A 167 9.35 -3.92 -13.34
N ASP A 168 10.21 -3.11 -12.72
CA ASP A 168 11.44 -3.61 -12.08
C ASP A 168 11.05 -4.14 -10.67
N PRO A 169 11.26 -5.43 -10.35
CA PRO A 169 10.92 -5.99 -9.05
C PRO A 169 11.69 -5.37 -7.88
N ARG A 170 12.70 -4.54 -8.15
CA ARG A 170 13.49 -3.78 -7.16
C ARG A 170 13.03 -2.32 -7.04
N ARG A 171 11.94 -1.93 -7.71
CA ARG A 171 11.39 -0.57 -7.73
C ARG A 171 9.91 -0.56 -7.35
N ILE A 172 9.56 -1.34 -6.33
CA ILE A 172 8.19 -1.46 -5.81
C ILE A 172 8.14 -0.82 -4.43
N GLY A 173 7.60 0.40 -4.35
CA GLY A 173 7.41 1.13 -3.11
C GLY A 173 6.02 0.98 -2.53
N VAL A 174 5.83 1.55 -1.35
CA VAL A 174 4.52 1.75 -0.73
C VAL A 174 4.30 3.24 -0.47
N ILE A 175 3.08 3.72 -0.69
CA ILE A 175 2.64 5.04 -0.23
C ILE A 175 1.43 4.88 0.67
N GLY A 176 1.46 5.50 1.85
CA GLY A 176 0.38 5.42 2.82
C GLY A 176 -0.05 6.78 3.35
N PHE A 177 -1.36 6.94 3.56
CA PHE A 177 -1.99 8.18 4.00
C PHE A 177 -2.65 8.00 5.37
N SER A 178 -2.42 8.89 6.33
CA SER A 178 -3.10 8.86 7.63
C SER A 178 -2.97 7.48 8.31
N ALA A 179 -4.06 6.80 8.63
CA ALA A 179 -4.04 5.42 9.12
C ALA A 179 -3.44 4.43 8.12
N GLY A 180 -3.57 4.67 6.80
CA GLY A 180 -2.86 3.93 5.76
C GLY A 180 -1.35 4.20 5.77
N GLY A 181 -0.93 5.37 6.25
CA GLY A 181 0.48 5.68 6.55
C GLY A 181 1.03 4.82 7.68
N HIS A 182 0.21 4.57 8.72
CA HIS A 182 0.55 3.60 9.76
C HIS A 182 0.68 2.18 9.20
N LEU A 183 -0.25 1.75 8.35
CA LEU A 183 -0.19 0.46 7.69
C LEU A 183 1.08 0.32 6.82
N ALA A 184 1.43 1.35 6.06
CA ALA A 184 2.65 1.38 5.24
C ALA A 184 3.92 1.32 6.10
N ALA A 185 3.99 2.07 7.21
CA ALA A 185 5.10 2.01 8.16
C ALA A 185 5.20 0.63 8.84
N ARG A 186 4.07 0.01 9.17
CA ARG A 186 4.04 -1.38 9.68
C ARG A 186 4.58 -2.37 8.66
N LEU A 187 4.19 -2.24 7.40
CA LEU A 187 4.72 -3.06 6.31
C LEU A 187 6.24 -2.85 6.17
N GLY A 188 6.72 -1.61 6.19
CA GLY A 188 8.14 -1.28 6.06
C GLY A 188 9.02 -1.76 7.21
N ASN A 189 8.49 -1.77 8.45
CA ASN A 189 9.25 -2.20 9.63
C ASN A 189 9.12 -3.70 9.92
N GLY A 190 8.01 -4.34 9.47
CA GLY A 190 7.66 -5.73 9.79
C GLY A 190 7.47 -6.63 8.56
N PHE A 191 8.11 -6.32 7.45
CA PHE A 191 7.97 -7.04 6.18
C PHE A 191 8.36 -8.52 6.26
N ASP A 192 9.24 -8.88 7.16
CA ASP A 192 9.77 -10.23 7.42
C ASP A 192 9.03 -10.98 8.53
N GLN A 193 8.09 -10.33 9.21
CA GLN A 193 7.22 -10.94 10.21
C GLN A 193 5.90 -11.34 9.54
N PRO A 194 5.65 -12.65 9.26
CA PRO A 194 4.46 -13.05 8.54
C PRO A 194 3.18 -12.72 9.31
N ALA A 195 2.30 -11.92 8.71
CA ALA A 195 0.99 -11.62 9.27
C ALA A 195 -0.07 -12.67 8.87
N TYR A 196 0.31 -13.68 8.07
CA TYR A 196 -0.55 -14.79 7.64
C TYR A 196 0.30 -16.00 7.26
N PRO A 197 -0.26 -17.23 7.30
CA PRO A 197 0.44 -18.42 6.83
C PRO A 197 0.57 -18.39 5.30
N ALA A 198 1.72 -18.84 4.77
CA ALA A 198 1.94 -18.93 3.32
C ALA A 198 0.88 -19.85 2.65
N THR A 199 0.34 -19.41 1.52
CA THR A 199 -0.74 -20.07 0.79
C THR A 199 -0.32 -20.64 -0.56
N ASP A 200 0.61 -19.96 -1.25
CA ASP A 200 1.04 -20.32 -2.59
C ASP A 200 2.47 -19.85 -2.91
N ALA A 201 2.87 -19.96 -4.18
CA ALA A 201 4.21 -19.57 -4.62
C ALA A 201 4.49 -18.06 -4.49
N VAL A 202 3.46 -17.22 -4.51
CA VAL A 202 3.59 -15.77 -4.35
C VAL A 202 4.15 -15.41 -2.97
N ASP A 203 3.85 -16.21 -1.94
CA ASP A 203 4.29 -15.94 -0.58
C ASP A 203 5.79 -16.24 -0.35
N ARG A 204 6.49 -16.78 -1.34
CA ARG A 204 7.94 -17.00 -1.30
C ARG A 204 8.74 -15.74 -1.63
N VAL A 205 8.14 -14.74 -2.27
CA VAL A 205 8.84 -13.48 -2.55
C VAL A 205 8.74 -12.51 -1.37
N SER A 206 9.68 -11.57 -1.30
CA SER A 206 9.74 -10.61 -0.21
C SER A 206 8.55 -9.65 -0.21
N ALA A 207 7.98 -9.40 0.98
CA ALA A 207 7.00 -8.34 1.21
C ALA A 207 7.67 -6.99 1.54
N ARG A 208 9.01 -6.87 1.49
CA ARG A 208 9.71 -5.63 1.78
C ARG A 208 9.48 -4.61 0.68
N PRO A 209 8.91 -3.41 0.98
CA PRO A 209 8.92 -2.31 0.03
C PRO A 209 10.36 -1.88 -0.27
N ASP A 210 10.65 -1.50 -1.51
CA ASP A 210 11.97 -1.00 -1.85
C ASP A 210 12.20 0.42 -1.31
N PHE A 211 11.11 1.18 -1.14
CA PHE A 211 11.05 2.49 -0.51
C PHE A 211 9.63 2.76 0.00
N GLN A 212 9.46 3.74 0.89
CA GLN A 212 8.14 4.11 1.40
C GLN A 212 7.92 5.61 1.44
N LEU A 213 6.68 6.02 1.14
CA LEU A 213 6.22 7.40 1.24
C LEU A 213 5.08 7.45 2.26
N LEU A 214 5.20 8.33 3.24
CA LEU A 214 4.22 8.46 4.33
C LEU A 214 3.67 9.89 4.34
N VAL A 215 2.38 10.01 4.07
CA VAL A 215 1.70 11.30 3.91
C VAL A 215 0.79 11.52 5.12
N TYR A 216 1.07 12.52 5.93
CA TYR A 216 0.44 12.81 7.23
C TYR A 216 0.14 11.53 8.03
N PRO A 217 1.15 10.65 8.23
CA PRO A 217 0.91 9.33 8.75
C PRO A 217 0.53 9.35 10.24
N VAL A 218 -0.38 8.48 10.64
CA VAL A 218 -0.44 8.02 12.01
C VAL A 218 0.80 7.15 12.26
N ILE A 219 1.50 7.39 13.35
CA ILE A 219 2.73 6.67 13.74
C ILE A 219 2.67 6.26 15.21
N ASP A 220 2.33 7.20 16.07
CA ASP A 220 2.27 6.98 17.51
C ASP A 220 0.90 6.44 17.93
N MET A 221 0.94 5.40 18.76
CA MET A 221 -0.24 4.81 19.40
C MET A 221 -0.19 4.93 20.93
N ALA A 222 0.92 5.45 21.48
CA ALA A 222 1.19 5.45 22.92
C ALA A 222 1.19 6.86 23.53
N GLY A 223 1.71 7.86 22.80
CA GLY A 223 1.98 9.19 23.32
C GLY A 223 0.85 10.19 23.08
N ALA A 224 1.21 11.47 23.29
CA ALA A 224 0.30 12.59 23.13
C ALA A 224 -0.13 12.86 21.69
N ASP A 225 0.71 12.47 20.72
CA ASP A 225 0.46 12.64 19.28
C ASP A 225 -0.39 11.49 18.70
N ALA A 226 -0.77 10.50 19.51
CA ALA A 226 -1.58 9.39 19.05
C ALA A 226 -2.94 9.85 18.52
N HIS A 227 -3.34 9.40 17.32
CA HIS A 227 -4.69 9.63 16.82
C HIS A 227 -5.68 8.70 17.55
N PRO A 228 -6.58 9.23 18.42
CA PRO A 228 -7.38 8.39 19.30
C PRO A 228 -8.26 7.38 18.56
N GLY A 229 -8.91 7.83 17.47
CA GLY A 229 -9.81 6.97 16.69
C GLY A 229 -9.08 5.80 16.01
N SER A 230 -7.88 6.03 15.45
CA SER A 230 -7.08 4.94 14.86
C SER A 230 -6.59 3.97 15.92
N ARG A 231 -6.15 4.47 17.07
CA ARG A 231 -5.70 3.64 18.20
C ARG A 231 -6.83 2.75 18.71
N GLU A 232 -7.99 3.33 18.99
CA GLU A 232 -9.13 2.59 19.50
C GLU A 232 -9.60 1.51 18.51
N ARG A 233 -9.69 1.85 17.23
CA ARG A 233 -10.11 0.90 16.19
C ARG A 233 -9.15 -0.27 16.03
N LEU A 234 -7.84 0.01 16.05
CA LEU A 234 -6.82 -1.01 15.85
C LEU A 234 -6.55 -1.84 17.10
N LEU A 235 -6.52 -1.21 18.27
CA LEU A 235 -6.04 -1.82 19.51
C LEU A 235 -7.14 -2.10 20.53
N GLY A 236 -8.33 -1.55 20.33
CA GLY A 236 -9.43 -1.57 21.30
C GLY A 236 -9.48 -0.31 22.17
N PRO A 237 -10.53 -0.16 23.01
CA PRO A 237 -10.78 1.07 23.75
C PRO A 237 -9.78 1.34 24.89
N GLN A 238 -9.19 0.31 25.46
CA GLN A 238 -8.24 0.40 26.58
C GLN A 238 -7.03 -0.54 26.35
N PRO A 239 -6.20 -0.25 25.33
CA PRO A 239 -5.07 -1.13 25.04
C PRO A 239 -3.98 -1.00 26.09
N GLU A 240 -3.35 -2.13 26.44
CA GLU A 240 -2.22 -2.17 27.35
C GLU A 240 -1.05 -1.32 26.83
N PRO A 241 -0.26 -0.66 27.69
CA PRO A 241 0.85 0.20 27.28
C PRO A 241 1.89 -0.53 26.39
N ALA A 242 2.15 -1.81 26.67
CA ALA A 242 3.05 -2.64 25.88
C ALA A 242 2.52 -2.83 24.44
N LEU A 243 1.21 -3.00 24.29
CA LEU A 243 0.55 -3.11 22.98
C LEU A 243 0.61 -1.78 22.24
N GLN A 244 0.31 -0.66 22.91
CA GLN A 244 0.43 0.67 22.32
C GLN A 244 1.85 0.92 21.79
N ARG A 245 2.87 0.60 22.58
CA ARG A 245 4.26 0.75 22.18
C ARG A 245 4.64 -0.16 21.00
N ARG A 246 4.15 -1.40 20.98
CA ARG A 246 4.38 -2.36 19.88
C ARG A 246 3.81 -1.83 18.55
N TYR A 247 2.69 -1.11 18.59
CA TYR A 247 2.05 -0.54 17.41
C TYR A 247 2.42 0.93 17.16
N SER A 248 3.34 1.49 17.93
CA SER A 248 3.94 2.81 17.69
C SER A 248 5.19 2.64 16.82
N MET A 249 5.10 3.06 15.57
CA MET A 249 6.08 2.70 14.53
C MET A 249 7.44 3.36 14.73
N GLN A 250 7.54 4.48 15.43
CA GLN A 250 8.81 5.10 15.79
C GLN A 250 9.71 4.18 16.67
N TYR A 251 9.11 3.22 17.36
CA TYR A 251 9.85 2.23 18.18
C TYR A 251 10.16 0.94 17.44
N GLN A 252 9.66 0.78 16.22
CA GLN A 252 9.82 -0.44 15.42
C GLN A 252 10.81 -0.27 14.27
N VAL A 253 11.43 0.90 14.14
CA VAL A 253 12.42 1.19 13.11
C VAL A 253 13.64 0.32 13.28
N ARG A 254 14.16 -0.24 12.18
CA ARG A 254 15.35 -1.08 12.09
C ARG A 254 16.29 -0.54 11.01
N ALA A 255 17.53 -0.98 10.99
CA ALA A 255 18.51 -0.58 9.99
C ALA A 255 18.12 -0.99 8.55
N ASP A 256 17.30 -2.03 8.40
CA ASP A 256 16.78 -2.53 7.12
C ASP A 256 15.37 -2.00 6.79
N THR A 257 14.81 -1.09 7.61
CA THR A 257 13.62 -0.31 7.24
C THR A 257 13.87 0.40 5.90
N PRO A 258 12.92 0.40 4.95
CA PRO A 258 13.12 1.01 3.63
C PRO A 258 13.44 2.51 3.71
N PRO A 259 14.22 3.06 2.75
CA PRO A 259 14.33 4.52 2.57
C PRO A 259 12.96 5.18 2.59
N THR A 260 12.83 6.30 3.29
CA THR A 260 11.53 6.88 3.64
C THR A 260 11.43 8.34 3.25
N PHE A 261 10.33 8.68 2.57
CA PHE A 261 9.89 10.05 2.32
C PHE A 261 8.68 10.36 3.20
N LEU A 262 8.72 11.50 3.90
CA LEU A 262 7.65 11.95 4.81
C LEU A 262 7.15 13.33 4.37
N VAL A 263 5.82 13.52 4.40
CA VAL A 263 5.22 14.83 4.22
C VAL A 263 4.09 15.05 5.21
N HIS A 264 4.03 16.26 5.81
CA HIS A 264 3.01 16.63 6.80
C HIS A 264 2.70 18.12 6.74
N ALA A 265 1.50 18.51 7.20
CA ALA A 265 1.17 19.90 7.46
C ALA A 265 1.33 20.21 8.95
N GLY A 266 1.94 21.34 9.28
CA GLY A 266 2.17 21.76 10.67
C GLY A 266 0.89 22.13 11.41
N ASP A 267 -0.18 22.46 10.67
CA ASP A 267 -1.52 22.79 11.19
C ASP A 267 -2.48 21.60 11.22
N ASP A 268 -1.97 20.35 11.08
CA ASP A 268 -2.78 19.14 11.17
C ASP A 268 -3.25 18.92 12.62
N ALA A 269 -4.55 19.20 12.86
CA ALA A 269 -5.17 19.07 14.17
C ALA A 269 -5.68 17.64 14.47
N ALA A 270 -5.80 16.78 13.45
CA ALA A 270 -6.31 15.42 13.63
C ALA A 270 -5.18 14.42 13.91
N VAL A 271 -4.09 14.52 13.16
CA VAL A 271 -2.86 13.72 13.34
C VAL A 271 -1.71 14.70 13.49
N PRO A 272 -1.30 15.02 14.73
CA PRO A 272 -0.25 16.01 14.96
C PRO A 272 1.04 15.69 14.21
N VAL A 273 1.72 16.73 13.71
CA VAL A 273 2.99 16.61 12.97
C VAL A 273 4.08 15.87 13.75
N GLY A 274 3.97 15.81 15.08
CA GLY A 274 4.82 15.03 15.97
C GLY A 274 4.94 13.56 15.57
N ASN A 275 3.89 12.97 14.95
CA ASN A 275 3.96 11.63 14.37
C ASN A 275 5.10 11.50 13.35
N SER A 276 5.15 12.39 12.36
CA SER A 276 6.21 12.38 11.34
C SER A 276 7.58 12.72 11.91
N LEU A 277 7.65 13.67 12.86
CA LEU A 277 8.91 14.05 13.52
C LEU A 277 9.50 12.89 14.33
N ALA A 278 8.66 12.16 15.10
CA ALA A 278 9.09 11.01 15.88
C ALA A 278 9.60 9.87 14.99
N PHE A 279 8.90 9.59 13.87
CA PHE A 279 9.32 8.55 12.95
C PHE A 279 10.62 8.92 12.23
N TYR A 280 10.74 10.17 11.77
CA TYR A 280 11.97 10.70 11.19
C TYR A 280 13.16 10.56 12.14
N ALA A 281 12.99 10.91 13.42
CA ALA A 281 14.04 10.76 14.42
C ALA A 281 14.49 9.30 14.57
N GLY A 282 13.53 8.35 14.64
CA GLY A 282 13.81 6.91 14.68
C GLY A 282 14.57 6.41 13.47
N LEU A 283 14.15 6.82 12.26
CA LEU A 283 14.81 6.47 11.00
C LEU A 283 16.26 7.01 10.96
N ARG A 284 16.47 8.26 11.34
CA ARG A 284 17.82 8.87 11.42
C ARG A 284 18.72 8.14 12.41
N GLN A 285 18.18 7.77 13.57
CA GLN A 285 18.93 7.00 14.58
C GLN A 285 19.33 5.62 14.07
N ALA A 286 18.49 4.97 13.26
CA ALA A 286 18.75 3.66 12.66
C ALA A 286 19.63 3.74 11.38
N GLY A 287 20.04 4.95 10.95
CA GLY A 287 20.82 5.13 9.74
C GLY A 287 20.06 4.94 8.44
N VAL A 288 18.73 4.98 8.47
CA VAL A 288 17.88 4.83 7.28
C VAL A 288 17.84 6.14 6.50
N PRO A 289 18.09 6.13 5.17
CA PRO A 289 17.94 7.31 4.32
C PRO A 289 16.52 7.86 4.40
N THR A 290 16.39 9.14 4.75
CA THR A 290 15.08 9.73 5.04
C THR A 290 15.02 11.20 4.65
N GLU A 291 13.92 11.57 4.00
CA GLU A 291 13.58 12.96 3.66
C GLU A 291 12.23 13.33 4.30
N LEU A 292 12.13 14.52 4.90
CA LEU A 292 10.93 15.02 5.56
C LEU A 292 10.60 16.44 5.10
N HIS A 293 9.37 16.65 4.67
CA HIS A 293 8.81 17.95 4.34
C HIS A 293 7.66 18.30 5.29
N VAL A 294 7.81 19.41 6.01
CA VAL A 294 6.74 19.97 6.84
C VAL A 294 6.30 21.29 6.23
N PHE A 295 5.06 21.38 5.82
CA PHE A 295 4.45 22.59 5.28
C PHE A 295 3.66 23.32 6.38
N PRO A 296 3.59 24.66 6.38
CA PRO A 296 2.88 25.39 7.43
C PRO A 296 1.38 25.08 7.43
N HIS A 297 0.78 24.90 6.23
CA HIS A 297 -0.65 24.75 6.05
C HIS A 297 -1.00 23.56 5.14
N GLY A 298 -2.16 22.95 5.40
CA GLY A 298 -2.72 21.82 4.67
C GLY A 298 -3.80 21.09 5.45
N GLY A 299 -3.77 21.19 6.79
CA GLY A 299 -4.64 20.42 7.67
C GLY A 299 -4.45 18.92 7.52
N HIS A 300 -5.44 18.12 7.92
CA HIS A 300 -5.42 16.68 7.75
C HIS A 300 -6.09 16.24 6.45
N GLY A 301 -5.51 15.21 5.81
CA GLY A 301 -6.14 14.58 4.66
C GLY A 301 -6.15 15.46 3.40
N PHE A 302 -5.13 16.31 3.20
CA PHE A 302 -5.07 17.16 2.02
C PHE A 302 -4.94 16.39 0.71
N GLY A 303 -4.38 15.15 0.70
CA GLY A 303 -4.16 14.36 -0.51
C GLY A 303 -3.45 15.17 -1.59
N THR A 304 -3.92 15.09 -2.83
CA THR A 304 -3.47 15.94 -3.95
C THR A 304 -4.47 17.06 -4.29
N ARG A 305 -5.69 17.02 -3.75
CA ARG A 305 -6.77 17.95 -4.09
C ARG A 305 -6.89 19.13 -3.12
N GLY A 306 -6.63 18.91 -1.83
CA GLY A 306 -6.77 19.92 -0.78
C GLY A 306 -5.59 20.90 -0.66
N THR A 307 -4.77 21.04 -1.70
CA THR A 307 -3.54 21.82 -1.63
C THR A 307 -3.52 23.05 -2.52
N THR A 308 -4.60 23.32 -3.25
CA THR A 308 -4.68 24.44 -4.20
C THR A 308 -4.37 25.77 -3.50
N GLY A 309 -3.42 26.52 -4.05
CA GLY A 309 -2.97 27.80 -3.48
C GLY A 309 -2.07 27.70 -2.26
N LEU A 310 -1.75 26.50 -1.79
CA LEU A 310 -0.85 26.25 -0.66
C LEU A 310 0.53 25.79 -1.15
N THR A 311 1.57 26.05 -0.35
CA THR A 311 2.92 25.51 -0.61
C THR A 311 2.94 23.98 -0.57
N THR A 312 2.02 23.37 0.18
CA THR A 312 1.80 21.92 0.25
C THR A 312 1.50 21.30 -1.12
N ALA A 313 1.01 22.08 -2.10
CA ALA A 313 0.78 21.59 -3.48
C ALA A 313 2.07 21.05 -4.15
N ALA A 314 3.25 21.40 -3.65
CA ALA A 314 4.52 20.92 -4.19
C ALA A 314 4.84 19.46 -3.84
N TRP A 315 4.16 18.86 -2.85
CA TRP A 315 4.54 17.54 -2.33
C TRP A 315 4.54 16.40 -3.37
N PRO A 316 3.61 16.31 -4.33
CA PRO A 316 3.65 15.21 -5.29
C PRO A 316 4.90 15.30 -6.19
N ARG A 317 5.29 16.52 -6.56
CA ARG A 317 6.51 16.78 -7.34
C ARG A 317 7.77 16.37 -6.56
N LEU A 318 7.88 16.78 -5.29
CA LEU A 318 9.00 16.42 -4.41
C LEU A 318 9.09 14.91 -4.24
N ALA A 319 7.95 14.23 -4.06
CA ALA A 319 7.89 12.78 -3.98
C ALA A 319 8.37 12.09 -5.27
N LEU A 320 7.98 12.59 -6.45
CA LEU A 320 8.42 12.04 -7.73
C LEU A 320 9.93 12.23 -7.95
N ASP A 321 10.46 13.40 -7.63
CA ASP A 321 11.90 13.69 -7.72
C ASP A 321 12.70 12.79 -6.77
N TRP A 322 12.20 12.56 -5.55
CA TRP A 322 12.81 11.67 -4.58
C TRP A 322 12.76 10.18 -5.04
N ILE A 323 11.63 9.70 -5.57
CA ILE A 323 11.52 8.34 -6.13
C ILE A 323 12.52 8.13 -7.28
N ALA A 324 12.67 9.14 -8.15
CA ALA A 324 13.61 9.09 -9.24
C ALA A 324 15.08 9.01 -8.75
N ALA A 325 15.42 9.67 -7.64
CA ALA A 325 16.74 9.59 -7.01
C ALA A 325 17.00 8.17 -6.46
N GLN A 326 16.02 7.56 -5.76
CA GLN A 326 16.13 6.18 -5.25
C GLN A 326 16.42 5.17 -6.37
N ALA A 327 15.86 5.39 -7.55
CA ALA A 327 16.08 4.51 -8.70
C ALA A 327 17.53 4.60 -9.25
N LYS A 328 18.16 5.78 -9.18
CA LYS A 328 19.54 6.00 -9.63
C LYS A 328 20.58 5.40 -8.68
N GLU A 329 20.36 5.50 -7.37
CA GLU A 329 21.27 4.94 -6.36
C GLU A 329 21.32 3.41 -6.38
N ARG A 330 20.33 2.74 -6.96
CA ARG A 330 20.23 1.28 -7.09
C ARG A 330 20.57 0.74 -8.47
N ALA A 331 20.89 1.61 -9.41
CA ALA A 331 21.41 1.17 -10.69
C ALA A 331 22.80 0.51 -10.50
N PRO A 332 23.08 -0.62 -11.18
CA PRO A 332 24.31 -1.37 -11.03
C PRO A 332 25.54 -0.57 -11.45
#